data_1a6c05336d0e619601729a285a2acd1c
#
_entry.id   1a6c05336d0e619601729a285a2acd1c
#
_cell.length_a   1.000
_cell.length_b   1.000
_cell.length_c   1.000
_cell.angle_alpha   90.00
_cell.angle_beta   90.00
_cell.angle_gamma   90.00
#
_symmetry.space_group_name_H-M   'P 1'
#
loop_
_entity.id
_entity.type
_entity.pdbx_description
1 polymer ?
#
loop_
_entity_poly.entity_id
_entity_poly.type
_entity_poly.pdbx_seq_one_letter_code
_entity_poly.pdbx_strand_id
1 'polypeptide(L)' 'MDINRIKQIVGSSNEVDVTYNGVSVWIDQIHENGKMATVHLRHSLEERSEVDISELEEVIH' A
#
# COMPACT_ATOMS: atom_id res chain seq x y z
N MET A 1 -6.06 -1.69 6.41
CA MET A 1 -5.00 -2.69 6.71
C MET A 1 -4.24 -2.25 7.95
N ASP A 2 -3.81 -3.20 8.75
CA ASP A 2 -3.03 -2.92 9.95
C ASP A 2 -1.63 -2.40 9.59
N ILE A 3 -1.14 -1.40 10.33
CA ILE A 3 0.18 -0.83 10.08
C ILE A 3 1.30 -1.86 10.19
N ASN A 4 1.19 -2.81 11.12
CA ASN A 4 2.20 -3.85 11.29
C ASN A 4 2.26 -4.76 10.04
N ARG A 5 1.11 -5.06 9.46
CA ARG A 5 1.06 -5.86 8.23
C ARG A 5 1.66 -5.10 7.05
N ILE A 6 1.37 -3.80 6.95
CA ILE A 6 1.94 -2.97 5.88
C ILE A 6 3.45 -2.92 5.99
N LYS A 7 3.99 -2.76 7.19
CA LYS A 7 5.44 -2.78 7.40
C LYS A 7 6.07 -4.09 6.97
N GLN A 8 5.40 -5.21 7.23
CA GLN A 8 5.87 -6.52 6.77
C GLN A 8 5.89 -6.60 5.25
N ILE A 9 4.85 -6.10 4.60
CA ILE A 9 4.74 -6.12 3.13
C ILE A 9 5.84 -5.28 2.50
N VAL A 10 6.04 -4.07 3.00
CA VAL A 10 7.05 -3.15 2.48
C VAL A 10 8.46 -3.69 2.70
N GLY A 11 8.69 -4.35 3.83
CA GLY A 11 10.00 -4.95 4.14
C GLY A 11 10.23 -6.34 3.54
N SER A 12 9.22 -6.91 2.90
CA SER A 12 9.31 -8.24 2.33
C SER A 12 9.91 -8.20 0.92
N SER A 13 10.69 -9.20 0.56
CA SER A 13 11.15 -9.39 -0.80
C SER A 13 10.09 -10.02 -1.70
N ASN A 14 9.03 -10.54 -1.11
CA ASN A 14 7.93 -11.15 -1.85
C ASN A 14 6.95 -10.08 -2.33
N GLU A 15 6.43 -10.28 -3.53
CA GLU A 15 5.42 -9.41 -4.09
C GLU A 15 4.07 -9.73 -3.47
N VAL A 16 3.43 -8.74 -2.88
CA VAL A 16 2.11 -8.87 -2.27
C VAL A 16 1.16 -7.89 -2.97
N ASP A 17 0.01 -8.39 -3.40
CA ASP A 17 -0.99 -7.56 -4.05
C ASP A 17 -1.79 -6.78 -3.01
N VAL A 18 -1.83 -5.48 -3.19
CA VAL A 18 -2.60 -4.56 -2.35
C VAL A 18 -3.50 -3.73 -3.24
N THR A 19 -4.73 -3.50 -2.80
CA THR A 19 -5.67 -2.67 -3.53
C THR A 19 -6.14 -1.49 -2.67
N TYR A 20 -6.48 -0.42 -3.36
CA TYR A 20 -7.13 0.75 -2.79
C TYR A 20 -8.41 1.00 -3.58
N ASN A 21 -9.57 0.87 -2.91
CA ASN A 21 -10.88 0.97 -3.56
C ASN A 21 -11.01 0.05 -4.79
N GLY A 22 -10.45 -1.16 -4.68
CA GLY A 22 -10.52 -2.15 -5.75
C GLY A 22 -9.48 -1.97 -6.86
N VAL A 23 -8.60 -0.98 -6.73
CA VAL A 23 -7.57 -0.70 -7.72
C VAL A 23 -6.21 -1.17 -7.19
N SER A 24 -5.47 -1.92 -7.99
CA SER A 24 -4.14 -2.41 -7.59
C SER A 24 -3.16 -1.25 -7.47
N VAL A 25 -2.46 -1.21 -6.33
CA VAL A 25 -1.48 -0.16 -6.04
C VAL A 25 -0.21 -0.78 -5.46
N TRP A 26 0.88 -0.02 -5.53
CA TRP A 26 2.13 -0.30 -4.83
C TRP A 26 2.27 0.67 -3.67
N ILE A 27 2.73 0.18 -2.54
CA ILE A 27 3.02 1.03 -1.37
C ILE A 27 4.47 1.49 -1.50
N ASP A 28 4.66 2.81 -1.67
CA ASP A 28 5.99 3.40 -1.79
C ASP A 28 6.59 3.72 -0.43
N GLN A 29 5.78 4.26 0.46
CA GLN A 29 6.25 4.75 1.75
C GLN A 29 5.11 4.76 2.76
N ILE A 30 5.44 4.49 4.02
CA ILE A 30 4.52 4.64 5.14
C ILE A 30 4.91 5.90 5.88
N HIS A 31 3.92 6.75 6.16
CA HIS A 31 4.16 7.99 6.90
C HIS A 31 4.40 7.69 8.38
N GLU A 32 5.17 8.56 9.04
CA GLU A 32 5.58 8.37 10.44
C GLU A 32 4.42 8.29 11.42
N ASN A 33 3.30 8.94 11.08
CA ASN A 33 2.12 8.90 11.93
C ASN A 33 1.43 7.53 11.95
N GLY A 34 1.84 6.62 11.06
CA GLY A 34 1.27 5.28 10.96
C GLY A 34 -0.16 5.21 10.46
N LYS A 35 -0.68 6.31 9.93
CA LYS A 35 -2.07 6.39 9.45
C LYS A 35 -2.19 6.52 7.95
N MET A 36 -1.17 7.07 7.31
CA MET A 36 -1.18 7.35 5.89
C MET A 36 -0.01 6.64 5.21
N ALA A 37 -0.19 6.33 3.96
CA ALA A 37 0.87 5.76 3.13
C ALA A 37 0.85 6.43 1.76
N THR A 38 2.03 6.52 1.14
CA THR A 38 2.15 6.97 -0.24
C THR A 38 2.12 5.74 -1.14
N VAL A 39 1.20 5.74 -2.09
CA VAL A 39 1.02 4.63 -3.01
C VAL A 39 1.01 5.17 -4.44
N HIS A 40 1.26 4.29 -5.40
CA HIS A 40 1.06 4.61 -6.81
C HIS A 40 0.32 3.45 -7.49
N LEU A 41 -0.36 3.77 -8.58
CA LEU A 41 -1.05 2.77 -9.37
C LEU A 41 -0.03 1.82 -10.02
N ARG A 42 -0.36 0.53 -10.10
CA ARG A 42 0.55 -0.46 -10.67
C ARG A 42 0.96 -0.16 -12.09
N HIS A 43 0.09 0.48 -12.85
CA HIS A 43 0.32 0.78 -14.25
C HIS A 43 0.75 2.22 -14.50
N SER A 44 0.95 3.02 -13.45
CA SER A 44 1.38 4.40 -13.58
C SER A 44 2.38 4.72 -12.49
N LEU A 45 3.64 4.86 -12.87
CA LEU A 45 4.72 5.18 -11.93
C LEU A 45 4.77 6.66 -11.57
N GLU A 46 4.05 7.49 -12.31
CA GLU A 46 4.11 8.94 -12.14
C GLU A 46 3.06 9.49 -11.18
N GLU A 47 1.97 8.77 -11.00
CA GLU A 47 0.88 9.22 -10.13
C GLU A 47 1.00 8.59 -8.76
N ARG A 48 1.43 9.39 -7.80
CA ARG A 48 1.50 8.99 -6.40
C ARG A 48 0.39 9.68 -5.63
N SER A 49 -0.19 8.94 -4.70
CA SER A 49 -1.28 9.44 -3.86
C SER A 49 -1.01 9.08 -2.42
N GLU A 50 -1.42 9.97 -1.52
CA GLU A 50 -1.42 9.67 -0.10
C GLU A 50 -2.79 9.17 0.28
N VAL A 51 -2.85 7.99 0.89
CA VAL A 51 -4.10 7.33 1.24
C VAL A 51 -4.06 6.88 2.69
N ASP A 52 -5.22 6.76 3.29
CA ASP A 52 -5.36 6.21 4.63
C ASP A 52 -5.12 4.70 4.56
N ILE A 53 -4.28 4.17 5.44
CA ILE A 53 -3.95 2.75 5.44
C ILE A 53 -5.18 1.87 5.73
N SER A 54 -6.19 2.39 6.42
CA SER A 54 -7.42 1.66 6.67
C SER A 54 -8.21 1.36 5.40
N GLU A 55 -7.95 2.10 4.33
CA GLU A 55 -8.59 1.92 3.03
C GLU A 55 -7.85 0.89 2.15
N LEU A 56 -6.67 0.47 2.55
CA LEU A 56 -5.89 -0.51 1.80
C LEU A 56 -6.33 -1.92 2.16
N GLU A 57 -6.37 -2.80 1.15
CA GLU A 57 -6.73 -4.20 1.33
C GLU A 57 -5.68 -5.10 0.69
N GLU A 58 -5.29 -6.14 1.40
CA GLU A 58 -4.42 -7.18 0.87
C GLU A 58 -5.26 -8.19 0.10
N VAL A 59 -4.83 -8.49 -1.12
CA VAL A 59 -5.48 -9.53 -1.92
C VAL A 59 -4.86 -10.87 -1.57
N ILE A 60 -5.68 -11.79 -1.08
CA ILE A 60 -5.25 -13.14 -0.72
C ILE A 60 -5.61 -14.08 -1.86
N HIS A 61 -4.62 -14.78 -2.37
CA HIS A 61 -4.80 -15.77 -3.45
C HIS A 61 -4.91 -17.17 -2.89
#